data_ee59f2384d804a2071292dda02605867
#
_entry.id   ee59f2384d804a2071292dda02605867
#
_cell.length_a   1.000
_cell.length_b   1.000
_cell.length_c   1.000
_cell.angle_alpha   90.00
_cell.angle_beta   90.00
_cell.angle_gamma   90.00
#
_symmetry.space_group_name_H-M   'P 1'
#
loop_
_entity.id
_entity.type
_entity.pdbx_description
1 polymer ?
#
loop_
_entity_poly.entity_id
_entity_poly.type
_entity_poly.pdbx_seq_one_letter_code
_entity_poly.pdbx_strand_id
1 'polypeptide(L)'
;MKKINVLLFAMGLVSPAVFAQEIAPVSIPGVQFKALSLADYISQVRASSGAIQARKLSAESAISMEPLLSSTQIGPSISYSKGAYYAKTPYTPFVSPKSDTYSLSGTLEGFGKREARGNLAKAETSLAKMDVEVVSRTVELEAVFAYIDTLRTKLQWQAVNKEINRLLALEKTSDVSSLLAEQRLALENISNDIKFFAYGMTLPLGAEVSQLPEPIGNLVVTPREFDLKDLLSKALTSRTDILAVEAQLNLSLKNLEVTKKSRNIDLSLSVWYSYTPAYVSDGTNYDKTTAYGYSISMPLPTQNLYDGPVISASNNRTIAEIELRNLKHKATVEVHQAFLQYSAAKRKLQESEMAHVKKMGEAPATAEAIAESRESEMGLIDAKTNHAKALYALRWASGSYELF
;
A
#
# COMPACT_ATOMS: atom_id res chain seq x y z
N MET A 1 40.47 -21.08 -17.29
CA MET A 1 40.74 -20.19 -16.16
C MET A 1 40.82 -18.75 -16.69
N LYS A 2 39.73 -17.98 -16.65
CA LYS A 2 39.73 -16.53 -16.95
C LYS A 2 39.27 -15.83 -15.69
N LYS A 3 40.16 -14.99 -15.14
CA LYS A 3 39.91 -14.15 -13.97
C LYS A 3 38.95 -13.00 -14.37
N ILE A 4 37.79 -12.92 -13.74
CA ILE A 4 36.88 -11.78 -13.85
C ILE A 4 37.28 -10.82 -12.74
N ASN A 5 37.81 -9.66 -13.13
CA ASN A 5 38.07 -8.53 -12.25
C ASN A 5 36.73 -7.87 -11.92
N VAL A 6 36.30 -7.97 -10.66
CA VAL A 6 35.20 -7.22 -10.11
C VAL A 6 35.73 -5.83 -9.75
N LEU A 7 35.32 -4.83 -10.54
CA LEU A 7 35.56 -3.41 -10.23
C LEU A 7 34.55 -3.00 -9.15
N LEU A 8 35.01 -2.89 -7.91
CA LEU A 8 34.24 -2.24 -6.84
C LEU A 8 34.18 -0.72 -7.11
N PHE A 9 33.01 -0.28 -7.55
CA PHE A 9 32.67 1.15 -7.53
C PHE A 9 32.38 1.56 -6.08
N ALA A 10 33.32 2.26 -5.47
CA ALA A 10 33.12 2.93 -4.18
C ALA A 10 32.14 4.10 -4.41
N MET A 11 30.84 3.87 -4.18
CA MET A 11 29.88 4.96 -3.98
C MET A 11 30.22 5.67 -2.67
N GLY A 12 30.73 6.89 -2.79
CA GLY A 12 30.97 7.77 -1.68
C GLY A 12 29.70 7.97 -0.86
N LEU A 13 29.72 7.51 0.36
CA LEU A 13 28.76 7.86 1.40
C LEU A 13 28.87 9.37 1.62
N VAL A 14 27.99 10.16 0.99
CA VAL A 14 27.76 11.54 1.40
C VAL A 14 27.07 11.48 2.75
N SER A 15 27.86 11.77 3.77
CA SER A 15 27.44 11.84 5.16
C SER A 15 26.24 12.78 5.33
N PRO A 16 25.16 12.39 6.02
CA PRO A 16 24.02 13.25 6.32
C PRO A 16 24.31 14.19 7.52
N ALA A 17 25.40 14.95 7.46
CA ALA A 17 25.86 15.78 8.56
C ALA A 17 25.38 17.24 8.49
N VAL A 18 24.14 17.50 7.99
CA VAL A 18 23.58 18.87 7.91
C VAL A 18 22.34 19.08 8.80
N PHE A 19 21.99 18.14 9.67
CA PHE A 19 20.79 18.25 10.52
C PHE A 19 21.05 18.49 12.01
N ALA A 20 22.17 19.05 12.39
CA ALA A 20 22.50 19.26 13.79
C ALA A 20 22.55 20.75 14.20
N GLN A 21 21.40 21.42 14.15
CA GLN A 21 21.13 22.47 15.13
C GLN A 21 20.00 21.94 16.03
N GLU A 22 20.35 21.52 17.25
CA GLU A 22 19.39 21.07 18.25
C GLU A 22 18.40 22.20 18.54
N ILE A 23 17.20 22.06 18.02
CA ILE A 23 16.08 22.91 18.37
C ILE A 23 15.68 22.51 19.80
N ALA A 24 15.68 23.47 20.73
CA ALA A 24 15.31 23.22 22.11
C ALA A 24 13.94 22.51 22.21
N PRO A 25 13.79 21.51 23.08
CA PRO A 25 12.54 20.80 23.25
C PRO A 25 11.45 21.76 23.73
N VAL A 26 10.24 21.60 23.18
CA VAL A 26 9.06 22.36 23.62
C VAL A 26 8.57 21.75 24.93
N SER A 27 8.59 22.53 26.02
CA SER A 27 8.00 22.11 27.29
C SER A 27 6.57 22.63 27.39
N ILE A 28 5.60 21.75 27.15
CA ILE A 28 4.17 22.05 27.36
C ILE A 28 3.71 21.30 28.61
N PRO A 29 3.14 22.00 29.63
CA PRO A 29 2.67 21.35 30.84
C PRO A 29 1.70 20.20 30.58
N GLY A 30 1.95 19.04 31.21
CA GLY A 30 1.08 17.86 31.14
C GLY A 30 1.22 16.98 29.89
N VAL A 31 2.19 17.26 28.99
CA VAL A 31 2.44 16.42 27.78
C VAL A 31 3.86 15.88 27.80
N GLN A 32 4.00 14.59 27.64
CA GLN A 32 5.31 13.97 27.41
C GLN A 32 5.55 13.86 25.90
N PHE A 33 6.63 14.45 25.45
CA PHE A 33 7.05 14.37 24.05
C PHE A 33 8.22 13.43 23.87
N LYS A 34 8.20 12.68 22.77
CA LYS A 34 9.31 11.85 22.31
C LYS A 34 9.91 12.47 21.06
N ALA A 35 11.14 12.91 21.16
CA ALA A 35 11.89 13.48 20.05
C ALA A 35 12.13 12.42 18.95
N LEU A 36 11.76 12.72 17.70
CA LEU A 36 11.91 11.84 16.54
C LEU A 36 12.45 12.63 15.35
N SER A 37 13.49 12.08 14.70
CA SER A 37 13.90 12.57 13.38
C SER A 37 12.90 12.14 12.30
N LEU A 38 12.89 12.83 11.16
CA LEU A 38 12.02 12.45 10.05
C LEU A 38 12.31 11.00 9.56
N ALA A 39 13.60 10.62 9.51
CA ALA A 39 14.00 9.27 9.10
C ALA A 39 13.50 8.19 10.09
N ASP A 40 13.67 8.41 11.40
CA ASP A 40 13.18 7.49 12.43
C ASP A 40 11.66 7.41 12.43
N TYR A 41 10.99 8.55 12.25
CA TYR A 41 9.54 8.60 12.18
C TYR A 41 9.00 7.78 11.00
N ILE A 42 9.53 7.97 9.79
CA ILE A 42 9.14 7.20 8.61
C ILE A 42 9.45 5.71 8.77
N SER A 43 10.61 5.38 9.36
CA SER A 43 10.97 3.98 9.65
C SER A 43 9.96 3.32 10.59
N GLN A 44 9.53 4.03 11.66
CA GLN A 44 8.51 3.54 12.57
C GLN A 44 7.14 3.41 11.88
N VAL A 45 6.73 4.38 11.05
CA VAL A 45 5.49 4.31 10.27
C VAL A 45 5.48 3.08 9.36
N ARG A 46 6.58 2.79 8.65
CA ARG A 46 6.70 1.57 7.81
C ARG A 46 6.56 0.27 8.61
N ALA A 47 7.04 0.27 9.85
CA ALA A 47 7.02 -0.91 10.71
C ALA A 47 5.67 -1.10 11.41
N SER A 48 5.00 -0.03 11.84
CA SER A 48 3.84 -0.09 12.74
C SER A 48 2.50 0.26 12.10
N SER A 49 2.48 0.91 10.93
CA SER A 49 1.23 1.33 10.28
C SER A 49 0.29 0.16 10.01
N GLY A 50 -0.90 0.20 10.61
CA GLY A 50 -1.93 -0.82 10.43
C GLY A 50 -2.38 -0.97 8.96
N ALA A 51 -2.40 0.14 8.19
CA ALA A 51 -2.74 0.11 6.77
C ALA A 51 -1.70 -0.69 5.96
N ILE A 52 -0.40 -0.47 6.22
CA ILE A 52 0.67 -1.20 5.56
C ILE A 52 0.66 -2.67 5.98
N GLN A 53 0.49 -2.96 7.28
CA GLN A 53 0.43 -4.33 7.80
C GLN A 53 -0.76 -5.11 7.21
N ALA A 54 -1.95 -4.50 7.13
CA ALA A 54 -3.12 -5.14 6.52
C ALA A 54 -2.86 -5.53 5.05
N ARG A 55 -2.18 -4.68 4.27
CA ARG A 55 -1.82 -5.00 2.88
C ARG A 55 -0.72 -6.06 2.79
N LYS A 56 0.25 -6.08 3.70
CA LYS A 56 1.25 -7.16 3.78
C LYS A 56 0.60 -8.51 4.04
N LEU A 57 -0.32 -8.60 4.99
CA LEU A 57 -1.07 -9.82 5.28
C LEU A 57 -1.92 -10.27 4.07
N SER A 58 -2.53 -9.32 3.35
CA SER A 58 -3.24 -9.62 2.10
C SER A 58 -2.30 -10.21 1.03
N ALA A 59 -1.10 -9.64 0.88
CA ALA A 59 -0.09 -10.15 -0.05
C ALA A 59 0.43 -11.54 0.38
N GLU A 60 0.67 -11.78 1.65
CA GLU A 60 1.05 -13.08 2.20
C GLU A 60 -0.05 -14.13 1.95
N SER A 61 -1.32 -13.74 2.10
CA SER A 61 -2.46 -14.60 1.76
C SER A 61 -2.45 -14.98 0.28
N ALA A 62 -2.24 -14.03 -0.63
CA ALA A 62 -2.15 -14.30 -2.07
C ALA A 62 -0.96 -15.23 -2.40
N ILE A 63 0.20 -15.00 -1.78
CA ILE A 63 1.38 -15.87 -1.93
C ILE A 63 1.10 -17.30 -1.46
N SER A 64 0.43 -17.46 -0.31
CA SER A 64 0.11 -18.78 0.25
C SER A 64 -0.90 -19.56 -0.60
N MET A 65 -1.79 -18.86 -1.31
CA MET A 65 -2.78 -19.47 -2.21
C MET A 65 -2.20 -19.86 -3.58
N GLU A 66 -1.08 -19.29 -4.01
CA GLU A 66 -0.48 -19.55 -5.33
C GLU A 66 -0.14 -21.04 -5.56
N PRO A 67 0.50 -21.79 -4.63
CA PRO A 67 0.76 -23.21 -4.80
C PRO A 67 -0.53 -24.03 -4.91
N LEU A 68 -1.55 -23.67 -4.12
CA LEU A 68 -2.83 -24.37 -4.13
C LEU A 68 -3.54 -24.22 -5.49
N LEU A 69 -3.61 -23.00 -6.02
CA LEU A 69 -4.25 -22.70 -7.31
C LEU A 69 -3.47 -23.29 -8.48
N SER A 70 -2.14 -23.44 -8.35
CA SER A 70 -1.26 -24.08 -9.34
C SER A 70 -1.32 -25.61 -9.29
N SER A 71 -1.93 -26.20 -8.26
CA SER A 71 -2.06 -27.64 -8.09
C SER A 71 -3.29 -28.19 -8.84
N THR A 72 -3.41 -29.49 -8.90
CA THR A 72 -4.59 -30.19 -9.39
C THR A 72 -5.73 -29.97 -8.40
N GLN A 73 -6.82 -29.33 -8.83
CA GLN A 73 -7.95 -29.02 -7.93
C GLN A 73 -8.85 -30.22 -7.64
N ILE A 74 -8.87 -31.20 -8.55
CA ILE A 74 -9.69 -32.39 -8.44
C ILE A 74 -8.76 -33.57 -8.18
N GLY A 75 -8.62 -33.91 -6.91
CA GLY A 75 -7.84 -35.07 -6.49
C GLY A 75 -8.57 -36.39 -6.75
N PRO A 76 -7.85 -37.52 -6.73
CA PRO A 76 -8.50 -38.83 -6.78
C PRO A 76 -9.38 -39.02 -5.53
N SER A 77 -10.53 -39.63 -5.72
CA SER A 77 -11.46 -39.99 -4.65
C SER A 77 -11.62 -41.50 -4.56
N ILE A 78 -11.63 -42.01 -3.34
CA ILE A 78 -11.96 -43.42 -3.06
C ILE A 78 -13.35 -43.40 -2.42
N SER A 79 -14.27 -44.22 -2.94
CA SER A 79 -15.58 -44.39 -2.33
C SER A 79 -15.85 -45.86 -2.05
N TYR A 80 -16.52 -46.08 -0.95
CA TYR A 80 -17.12 -47.35 -0.59
C TYR A 80 -18.61 -47.16 -0.47
N SER A 81 -19.39 -48.04 -1.09
CA SER A 81 -20.84 -48.08 -0.94
C SER A 81 -21.29 -49.49 -0.68
N LYS A 82 -22.25 -49.60 0.27
CA LYS A 82 -22.95 -50.84 0.57
C LYS A 82 -24.39 -50.70 0.14
N GLY A 83 -24.76 -51.44 -0.88
CA GLY A 83 -26.10 -51.50 -1.41
C GLY A 83 -26.85 -52.70 -0.87
N ALA A 84 -28.13 -52.55 -0.62
CA ALA A 84 -29.07 -53.63 -0.39
C ALA A 84 -30.20 -53.49 -1.41
N TYR A 85 -30.44 -54.53 -2.15
CA TYR A 85 -31.53 -54.56 -3.15
C TYR A 85 -32.71 -55.30 -2.58
N TYR A 86 -33.87 -54.67 -2.50
CA TYR A 86 -35.11 -55.28 -2.07
C TYR A 86 -36.01 -55.52 -3.29
N ALA A 87 -36.12 -56.78 -3.70
CA ALA A 87 -37.13 -57.17 -4.70
C ALA A 87 -38.28 -57.91 -3.99
N LYS A 88 -39.49 -57.39 -4.14
CA LYS A 88 -40.71 -58.06 -3.65
C LYS A 88 -41.52 -58.50 -4.85
N THR A 89 -41.63 -59.81 -5.07
CA THR A 89 -42.61 -60.36 -5.99
C THR A 89 -43.73 -61.01 -5.20
N PRO A 90 -44.96 -61.19 -5.75
CA PRO A 90 -46.09 -61.78 -5.01
C PRO A 90 -45.82 -63.18 -4.51
N TYR A 91 -44.79 -63.84 -4.97
CA TYR A 91 -44.55 -65.27 -4.71
C TYR A 91 -43.22 -65.56 -4.02
N THR A 92 -42.41 -64.56 -3.70
CA THR A 92 -41.07 -64.82 -3.16
C THR A 92 -40.83 -64.11 -1.83
N PRO A 93 -40.21 -64.80 -0.82
CA PRO A 93 -39.77 -64.16 0.38
C PRO A 93 -38.72 -63.11 0.08
N PHE A 94 -38.68 -62.09 0.93
CA PHE A 94 -37.74 -60.96 0.81
C PHE A 94 -36.28 -61.46 0.79
N VAL A 95 -35.57 -61.16 -0.29
CA VAL A 95 -34.15 -61.37 -0.34
C VAL A 95 -33.47 -60.02 -0.63
N SER A 96 -32.52 -59.73 0.19
CA SER A 96 -31.71 -58.52 0.07
C SER A 96 -30.25 -58.90 -0.11
N PRO A 97 -29.82 -59.17 -1.34
CA PRO A 97 -28.39 -59.32 -1.57
C PRO A 97 -27.70 -57.97 -1.24
N LYS A 98 -26.72 -58.07 -0.32
CA LYS A 98 -25.89 -56.91 0.03
C LYS A 98 -24.69 -56.90 -0.86
N SER A 99 -24.47 -55.84 -1.61
CA SER A 99 -23.30 -55.68 -2.42
C SER A 99 -22.37 -54.62 -1.81
N ASP A 100 -21.10 -54.94 -1.75
CA ASP A 100 -20.05 -53.99 -1.35
C ASP A 100 -19.34 -53.54 -2.63
N THR A 101 -19.35 -52.23 -2.86
CA THR A 101 -18.72 -51.63 -4.03
C THR A 101 -17.61 -50.66 -3.61
N TYR A 102 -16.45 -50.85 -4.12
CA TYR A 102 -15.29 -49.97 -3.94
C TYR A 102 -15.03 -49.27 -5.29
N SER A 103 -14.83 -47.97 -5.29
CA SER A 103 -14.43 -47.29 -6.48
C SER A 103 -13.33 -46.27 -6.23
N LEU A 104 -12.45 -46.14 -7.23
CA LEU A 104 -11.43 -45.11 -7.33
C LEU A 104 -11.72 -44.29 -8.54
N SER A 105 -11.88 -42.98 -8.36
CA SER A 105 -12.12 -42.03 -9.47
C SER A 105 -11.15 -40.87 -9.42
N GLY A 106 -10.83 -40.33 -10.60
CA GLY A 106 -10.01 -39.14 -10.75
C GLY A 106 -10.39 -38.37 -11.99
N THR A 107 -10.14 -37.08 -11.98
CA THR A 107 -10.43 -36.21 -13.13
C THR A 107 -9.12 -35.65 -13.66
N LEU A 108 -8.89 -35.83 -14.94
CA LEU A 108 -7.83 -35.17 -15.70
C LEU A 108 -8.39 -33.83 -16.20
N GLU A 109 -7.81 -32.76 -15.70
CA GLU A 109 -8.20 -31.42 -16.11
C GLU A 109 -7.87 -31.18 -17.58
N GLY A 110 -8.77 -30.47 -18.27
CA GLY A 110 -8.58 -30.10 -19.67
C GLY A 110 -7.30 -29.31 -19.92
N PHE A 111 -6.72 -29.54 -21.10
CA PHE A 111 -5.42 -28.99 -21.46
C PHE A 111 -5.27 -27.49 -21.20
N GLY A 112 -4.27 -27.13 -20.41
CA GLY A 112 -3.89 -25.75 -20.11
C GLY A 112 -4.73 -25.06 -19.01
N LYS A 113 -5.76 -25.69 -18.44
CA LYS A 113 -6.54 -25.11 -17.32
C LYS A 113 -5.68 -24.86 -16.09
N ARG A 114 -4.91 -25.87 -15.69
CA ARG A 114 -4.02 -25.77 -14.53
C ARG A 114 -2.94 -24.68 -14.71
N GLU A 115 -2.31 -24.63 -15.89
CA GLU A 115 -1.32 -23.60 -16.21
C GLU A 115 -1.93 -22.21 -16.19
N ALA A 116 -3.10 -22.03 -16.80
CA ALA A 116 -3.80 -20.75 -16.81
C ALA A 116 -4.16 -20.28 -15.39
N ARG A 117 -4.63 -21.19 -14.51
CA ARG A 117 -4.88 -20.86 -13.08
C ARG A 117 -3.59 -20.49 -12.33
N GLY A 118 -2.50 -21.23 -12.57
CA GLY A 118 -1.20 -20.89 -11.98
C GLY A 118 -0.69 -19.52 -12.42
N ASN A 119 -0.89 -19.16 -13.69
CA ASN A 119 -0.54 -17.84 -14.21
C ASN A 119 -1.44 -16.74 -13.63
N LEU A 120 -2.73 -17.01 -13.42
CA LEU A 120 -3.64 -16.09 -12.74
C LEU A 120 -3.20 -15.86 -11.29
N ALA A 121 -2.92 -16.91 -10.53
CA ALA A 121 -2.46 -16.80 -9.14
C ALA A 121 -1.15 -15.99 -9.01
N LYS A 122 -0.20 -16.17 -9.94
CA LYS A 122 1.00 -15.34 -10.01
C LYS A 122 0.71 -13.87 -10.27
N ALA A 123 -0.27 -13.58 -11.14
CA ALA A 123 -0.69 -12.21 -11.42
C ALA A 123 -1.39 -11.58 -10.19
N GLU A 124 -2.21 -12.33 -9.44
CA GLU A 124 -2.81 -11.91 -8.18
C GLU A 124 -1.75 -11.60 -7.12
N THR A 125 -0.77 -12.47 -6.95
CA THR A 125 0.38 -12.25 -6.06
C THR A 125 1.16 -11.00 -6.46
N SER A 126 1.37 -10.77 -7.76
CA SER A 126 2.06 -9.57 -8.26
C SER A 126 1.30 -8.30 -7.94
N LEU A 127 -0.02 -8.28 -8.18
CA LEU A 127 -0.89 -7.15 -7.85
C LEU A 127 -0.88 -6.88 -6.34
N ALA A 128 -1.04 -7.90 -5.51
CA ALA A 128 -1.05 -7.75 -4.06
C ALA A 128 0.27 -7.15 -3.52
N LYS A 129 1.42 -7.50 -4.11
CA LYS A 129 2.70 -6.87 -3.79
C LYS A 129 2.76 -5.40 -4.20
N MET A 130 2.24 -5.05 -5.37
CA MET A 130 2.17 -3.65 -5.81
C MET A 130 1.24 -2.82 -4.92
N ASP A 131 0.12 -3.38 -4.46
CA ASP A 131 -0.78 -2.72 -3.52
C ASP A 131 -0.10 -2.37 -2.19
N VAL A 132 0.80 -3.24 -1.68
CA VAL A 132 1.63 -2.93 -0.51
C VAL A 132 2.50 -1.70 -0.77
N GLU A 133 3.14 -1.62 -1.93
CA GLU A 133 4.00 -0.48 -2.29
C GLU A 133 3.18 0.82 -2.44
N VAL A 134 2.02 0.78 -3.09
CA VAL A 134 1.13 1.94 -3.25
C VAL A 134 0.72 2.49 -1.89
N VAL A 135 0.23 1.63 -0.99
CA VAL A 135 -0.21 2.05 0.35
C VAL A 135 0.98 2.55 1.17
N SER A 136 2.14 1.88 1.09
CA SER A 136 3.35 2.33 1.80
C SER A 136 3.74 3.74 1.38
N ARG A 137 3.78 4.04 0.06
CA ARG A 137 4.15 5.37 -0.45
C ARG A 137 3.13 6.44 -0.09
N THR A 138 1.85 6.10 -0.09
CA THR A 138 0.79 7.05 0.31
C THR A 138 0.90 7.40 1.80
N VAL A 139 1.02 6.40 2.67
CA VAL A 139 1.15 6.60 4.12
C VAL A 139 2.45 7.34 4.46
N GLU A 140 3.56 7.05 3.74
CA GLU A 140 4.81 7.79 3.90
C GLU A 140 4.67 9.27 3.57
N LEU A 141 3.98 9.62 2.49
CA LEU A 141 3.75 11.02 2.11
C LEU A 141 2.89 11.75 3.16
N GLU A 142 1.81 11.11 3.61
CA GLU A 142 0.95 11.65 4.66
C GLU A 142 1.75 11.88 5.97
N ALA A 143 2.60 10.92 6.33
CA ALA A 143 3.47 11.02 7.49
C ALA A 143 4.47 12.19 7.36
N VAL A 144 5.10 12.35 6.19
CA VAL A 144 6.01 13.48 5.91
C VAL A 144 5.29 14.81 6.07
N PHE A 145 4.06 14.93 5.57
CA PHE A 145 3.30 16.17 5.70
C PHE A 145 2.91 16.46 7.15
N ALA A 146 2.47 15.45 7.89
CA ALA A 146 2.18 15.60 9.33
C ALA A 146 3.41 16.04 10.12
N TYR A 147 4.58 15.46 9.81
CA TYR A 147 5.86 15.85 10.42
C TYR A 147 6.22 17.31 10.11
N ILE A 148 6.11 17.73 8.84
CA ILE A 148 6.42 19.11 8.42
C ILE A 148 5.45 20.11 9.08
N ASP A 149 4.17 19.77 9.20
CA ASP A 149 3.19 20.67 9.86
C ASP A 149 3.48 20.84 11.35
N THR A 150 3.79 19.75 12.03
CA THR A 150 4.16 19.81 13.45
C THR A 150 5.47 20.59 13.65
N LEU A 151 6.47 20.39 12.80
CA LEU A 151 7.73 21.13 12.84
C LEU A 151 7.52 22.62 12.54
N ARG A 152 6.68 22.97 11.58
CA ARG A 152 6.28 24.36 11.31
C ARG A 152 5.73 25.03 12.57
N THR A 153 4.74 24.40 13.19
CA THR A 153 4.07 24.96 14.38
C THR A 153 5.04 25.11 15.55
N LYS A 154 5.97 24.16 15.71
CA LYS A 154 7.06 24.26 16.69
C LYS A 154 7.96 25.47 16.42
N LEU A 155 8.37 25.71 15.19
CA LEU A 155 9.18 26.87 14.81
C LEU A 155 8.43 28.19 15.03
N GLN A 156 7.13 28.22 14.71
CA GLN A 156 6.27 29.39 15.00
C GLN A 156 6.18 29.66 16.50
N TRP A 157 6.03 28.63 17.34
CA TRP A 157 6.06 28.75 18.79
C TRP A 157 7.38 29.38 19.28
N GLN A 158 8.52 28.94 18.73
CA GLN A 158 9.82 29.49 19.09
C GLN A 158 9.96 30.96 18.68
N ALA A 159 9.44 31.36 17.52
CA ALA A 159 9.47 32.73 17.05
C ALA A 159 8.66 33.65 17.98
N VAL A 160 7.44 33.24 18.37
CA VAL A 160 6.62 34.00 19.32
C VAL A 160 7.23 34.06 20.70
N ASN A 161 7.79 32.95 21.21
CA ASN A 161 8.44 32.95 22.51
C ASN A 161 9.68 33.87 22.54
N LYS A 162 10.44 33.91 21.45
CA LYS A 162 11.57 34.83 21.28
C LYS A 162 11.11 36.29 21.27
N GLU A 163 9.98 36.60 20.64
CA GLU A 163 9.37 37.92 20.67
C GLU A 163 8.95 38.31 22.07
N ILE A 164 8.23 37.45 22.80
CA ILE A 164 7.83 37.69 24.20
C ILE A 164 9.06 38.05 25.05
N ASN A 165 10.15 37.32 24.93
CA ASN A 165 11.38 37.56 25.68
C ASN A 165 12.02 38.94 25.35
N ARG A 166 11.93 39.38 24.06
CA ARG A 166 12.36 40.71 23.62
C ARG A 166 11.45 41.82 24.17
N LEU A 167 10.12 41.61 24.13
CA LEU A 167 9.15 42.57 24.69
C LEU A 167 9.31 42.74 26.22
N LEU A 168 9.56 41.65 26.95
CA LEU A 168 9.83 41.68 28.37
C LEU A 168 11.12 42.48 28.72
N ALA A 169 12.11 42.48 27.83
CA ALA A 169 13.29 43.32 28.01
C ALA A 169 12.99 44.80 27.80
N LEU A 170 11.99 45.12 26.92
CA LEU A 170 11.53 46.53 26.66
C LEU A 170 10.54 47.04 27.70
N GLU A 171 9.80 46.17 28.40
CA GLU A 171 8.79 46.54 29.41
C GLU A 171 9.35 47.46 30.49
N LYS A 172 10.65 47.41 30.74
CA LYS A 172 11.34 48.29 31.67
C LYS A 172 11.43 49.76 31.23
N THR A 173 11.22 50.02 29.94
CA THR A 173 11.42 51.33 29.33
C THR A 173 10.19 51.89 28.61
N SER A 174 9.19 51.06 28.31
CA SER A 174 7.99 51.42 27.58
C SER A 174 6.78 50.55 27.98
N ASP A 175 5.56 51.09 27.87
CA ASP A 175 4.35 50.33 28.14
C ASP A 175 4.05 49.40 26.94
N VAL A 176 4.34 48.11 27.09
CA VAL A 176 4.08 47.04 26.10
C VAL A 176 3.13 45.99 26.65
N SER A 177 2.40 46.32 27.74
CA SER A 177 1.58 45.34 28.48
C SER A 177 0.46 44.71 27.64
N SER A 178 -0.21 45.50 26.82
CA SER A 178 -1.26 44.99 25.90
C SER A 178 -0.70 44.05 24.83
N LEU A 179 0.44 44.38 24.26
CA LEU A 179 1.11 43.56 23.25
C LEU A 179 1.62 42.25 23.84
N LEU A 180 2.18 42.28 25.05
CA LEU A 180 2.56 41.09 25.78
C LEU A 180 1.40 40.15 26.08
N ALA A 181 0.24 40.69 26.45
CA ALA A 181 -0.96 39.89 26.68
C ALA A 181 -1.45 39.22 25.38
N GLU A 182 -1.42 39.93 24.27
CA GLU A 182 -1.74 39.37 22.93
C GLU A 182 -0.79 38.25 22.54
N GLN A 183 0.53 38.47 22.71
CA GLN A 183 1.52 37.44 22.33
C GLN A 183 1.47 36.21 23.23
N ARG A 184 1.14 36.35 24.52
CA ARG A 184 0.91 35.20 25.41
C ARG A 184 -0.30 34.37 24.97
N LEU A 185 -1.39 35.02 24.58
CA LEU A 185 -2.55 34.32 24.02
C LEU A 185 -2.22 33.61 22.70
N ALA A 186 -1.45 34.25 21.82
CA ALA A 186 -0.95 33.64 20.60
C ALA A 186 -0.08 32.40 20.88
N LEU A 187 0.80 32.49 21.88
CA LEU A 187 1.65 31.36 22.29
C LEU A 187 0.82 30.16 22.81
N GLU A 188 -0.25 30.45 23.59
CA GLU A 188 -1.16 29.43 24.09
C GLU A 188 -1.89 28.73 22.94
N ASN A 189 -2.40 29.48 21.96
CA ASN A 189 -3.04 28.95 20.77
C ASN A 189 -2.08 28.05 19.97
N ILE A 190 -0.86 28.51 19.70
CA ILE A 190 0.16 27.73 18.99
C ILE A 190 0.55 26.47 19.81
N SER A 191 0.56 26.55 21.15
CA SER A 191 0.80 25.37 21.99
C SER A 191 -0.28 24.31 21.85
N ASN A 192 -1.53 24.71 21.67
CA ASN A 192 -2.65 23.81 21.37
C ASN A 192 -2.54 23.23 19.94
N ASP A 193 -2.12 24.04 18.97
CA ASP A 193 -1.86 23.59 17.61
C ASP A 193 -0.73 22.55 17.55
N ILE A 194 0.35 22.72 18.34
CA ILE A 194 1.41 21.70 18.44
C ILE A 194 0.84 20.37 18.91
N LYS A 195 -0.02 20.37 19.94
CA LYS A 195 -0.68 19.15 20.39
C LYS A 195 -1.53 18.53 19.28
N PHE A 196 -2.34 19.34 18.62
CA PHE A 196 -3.21 18.89 17.54
C PHE A 196 -2.42 18.23 16.41
N PHE A 197 -1.37 18.85 15.91
CA PHE A 197 -0.53 18.28 14.85
C PHE A 197 0.29 17.08 15.35
N ALA A 198 0.76 17.08 16.60
CA ALA A 198 1.44 15.93 17.19
C ALA A 198 0.53 14.70 17.31
N TYR A 199 -0.77 14.90 17.64
CA TYR A 199 -1.77 13.84 17.53
C TYR A 199 -1.93 13.37 16.08
N GLY A 200 -1.92 14.29 15.11
CA GLY A 200 -1.92 13.95 13.68
C GLY A 200 -0.78 13.01 13.27
N MET A 201 0.40 13.16 13.87
CA MET A 201 1.54 12.27 13.63
C MET A 201 1.34 10.85 14.18
N THR A 202 0.46 10.65 15.17
CA THR A 202 0.20 9.31 15.73
C THR A 202 -0.67 8.45 14.80
N LEU A 203 -1.47 9.05 13.91
CA LEU A 203 -2.35 8.33 12.98
C LEU A 203 -1.59 7.38 12.05
N PRO A 204 -0.56 7.82 11.31
CA PRO A 204 0.24 6.93 10.48
C PRO A 204 1.00 5.86 11.28
N LEU A 205 1.36 6.14 12.55
CA LEU A 205 2.05 5.20 13.42
C LEU A 205 1.15 4.05 13.87
N GLY A 206 -0.16 4.27 13.96
CA GLY A 206 -1.07 3.29 14.56
C GLY A 206 -0.76 2.98 16.04
N ALA A 207 -0.06 3.89 16.73
CA ALA A 207 0.44 3.70 18.08
C ALA A 207 -0.50 4.33 19.13
N GLU A 208 -0.48 3.78 20.36
CA GLU A 208 -1.15 4.40 21.49
C GLU A 208 -0.53 5.76 21.83
N VAL A 209 -1.37 6.69 22.29
CA VAL A 209 -1.08 8.11 22.47
C VAL A 209 -0.43 8.41 23.82
N SER A 210 0.39 7.51 24.36
CA SER A 210 1.04 7.70 25.66
C SER A 210 2.17 8.75 25.63
N GLN A 211 2.87 8.88 24.50
CA GLN A 211 3.91 9.88 24.26
C GLN A 211 3.72 10.46 22.87
N LEU A 212 3.53 11.78 22.78
CA LEU A 212 3.38 12.47 21.51
C LEU A 212 4.73 12.57 20.79
N PRO A 213 4.78 12.30 19.47
CA PRO A 213 5.98 12.52 18.69
C PRO A 213 6.30 14.00 18.56
N GLU A 214 7.54 14.38 18.88
CA GLU A 214 8.06 15.73 18.68
C GLU A 214 9.07 15.71 17.53
N PRO A 215 8.84 16.46 16.43
CA PRO A 215 9.80 16.54 15.35
C PRO A 215 11.06 17.28 15.78
N ILE A 216 12.22 16.70 15.44
CA ILE A 216 13.55 17.32 15.61
C ILE A 216 14.16 17.62 14.24
N GLY A 217 14.90 18.71 14.15
CA GLY A 217 15.53 19.13 12.89
C GLY A 217 15.05 20.50 12.44
N ASN A 218 15.45 20.88 11.25
CA ASN A 218 15.14 22.19 10.68
C ASN A 218 14.50 22.01 9.29
N LEU A 219 13.60 22.94 8.88
CA LEU A 219 12.98 22.98 7.55
C LEU A 219 13.98 23.46 6.45
N VAL A 220 15.23 23.02 6.53
CA VAL A 220 16.24 23.38 5.52
C VAL A 220 16.15 22.36 4.38
N VAL A 221 15.50 22.76 3.30
CA VAL A 221 15.49 21.99 2.06
C VAL A 221 16.20 22.81 1.00
N THR A 222 17.35 22.33 0.53
CA THR A 222 18.12 23.00 -0.53
C THR A 222 17.31 23.02 -1.81
N PRO A 223 17.04 24.21 -2.40
CA PRO A 223 16.34 24.28 -3.68
C PRO A 223 17.13 23.56 -4.78
N ARG A 224 16.46 22.71 -5.53
CA ARG A 224 17.04 21.97 -6.66
C ARG A 224 16.40 22.39 -7.97
N GLU A 225 17.14 22.24 -9.05
CA GLU A 225 16.60 22.35 -10.40
C GLU A 225 16.13 20.96 -10.87
N PHE A 226 14.99 20.93 -11.53
CA PHE A 226 14.43 19.72 -12.10
C PHE A 226 14.10 19.94 -13.57
N ASP A 227 14.37 18.95 -14.40
CA ASP A 227 13.87 18.94 -15.78
C ASP A 227 12.47 18.27 -15.79
N LEU A 228 11.50 19.00 -16.31
CA LEU A 228 10.12 18.51 -16.40
C LEU A 228 10.00 17.24 -17.27
N LYS A 229 10.81 17.12 -18.33
CA LYS A 229 10.79 15.94 -19.20
C LYS A 229 11.27 14.70 -18.46
N ASP A 230 12.32 14.83 -17.67
CA ASP A 230 12.84 13.73 -16.85
C ASP A 230 11.82 13.30 -15.77
N LEU A 231 11.16 14.27 -15.14
CA LEU A 231 10.11 13.98 -14.15
C LEU A 231 8.92 13.23 -14.78
N LEU A 232 8.48 13.65 -15.97
CA LEU A 232 7.39 12.99 -16.70
C LEU A 232 7.77 11.57 -17.12
N SER A 233 8.99 11.38 -17.62
CA SER A 233 9.45 10.04 -18.01
C SER A 233 9.52 9.08 -16.80
N LYS A 234 10.05 9.56 -15.68
CA LYS A 234 10.10 8.81 -14.41
C LYS A 234 8.69 8.50 -13.89
N ALA A 235 7.78 9.46 -13.89
CA ALA A 235 6.43 9.26 -13.45
C ALA A 235 5.75 8.11 -14.20
N LEU A 236 5.88 8.06 -15.51
CA LEU A 236 5.23 7.02 -16.32
C LEU A 236 5.85 5.63 -16.16
N THR A 237 7.09 5.53 -15.64
CA THR A 237 7.82 4.24 -15.52
C THR A 237 7.96 3.74 -14.09
N SER A 238 7.93 4.63 -13.08
CA SER A 238 8.27 4.27 -11.70
C SER A 238 7.20 4.59 -10.66
N ARG A 239 6.10 5.25 -11.03
CA ARG A 239 5.00 5.47 -10.09
C ARG A 239 4.33 4.16 -9.71
N THR A 240 4.24 3.92 -8.42
CA THR A 240 3.72 2.66 -7.86
C THR A 240 2.24 2.44 -8.20
N ASP A 241 1.43 3.50 -8.27
CA ASP A 241 0.03 3.42 -8.68
C ASP A 241 -0.14 3.01 -10.15
N ILE A 242 0.73 3.51 -11.06
CA ILE A 242 0.74 3.07 -12.47
C ILE A 242 1.14 1.60 -12.56
N LEU A 243 2.20 1.19 -11.83
CA LEU A 243 2.64 -0.20 -11.80
C LEU A 243 1.57 -1.15 -11.22
N ALA A 244 0.80 -0.69 -10.23
CA ALA A 244 -0.32 -1.46 -9.69
C ALA A 244 -1.46 -1.64 -10.72
N VAL A 245 -1.82 -0.59 -11.46
CA VAL A 245 -2.84 -0.70 -12.53
C VAL A 245 -2.32 -1.50 -13.73
N GLU A 246 -1.02 -1.48 -14.03
CA GLU A 246 -0.41 -2.41 -15.01
C GLU A 246 -0.48 -3.87 -14.53
N ALA A 247 -0.25 -4.13 -13.24
CA ALA A 247 -0.45 -5.45 -12.66
C ALA A 247 -1.92 -5.87 -12.70
N GLN A 248 -2.87 -4.96 -12.45
CA GLN A 248 -4.31 -5.19 -12.58
C GLN A 248 -4.71 -5.52 -14.03
N LEU A 249 -4.14 -4.85 -15.02
CA LEU A 249 -4.36 -5.19 -16.43
C LEU A 249 -3.83 -6.59 -16.74
N ASN A 250 -2.63 -6.94 -16.25
CA ASN A 250 -2.09 -8.29 -16.41
C ASN A 250 -2.99 -9.34 -15.75
N LEU A 251 -3.52 -9.07 -14.55
CA LEU A 251 -4.49 -9.93 -13.88
C LEU A 251 -5.74 -10.15 -14.74
N SER A 252 -6.29 -9.09 -15.33
CA SER A 252 -7.47 -9.15 -16.22
C SER A 252 -7.18 -9.98 -17.47
N LEU A 253 -5.96 -9.87 -18.04
CA LEU A 253 -5.50 -10.70 -19.17
C LEU A 253 -5.43 -12.19 -18.78
N LYS A 254 -4.89 -12.50 -17.58
CA LYS A 254 -4.80 -13.90 -17.10
C LYS A 254 -6.17 -14.47 -16.75
N ASN A 255 -7.08 -13.65 -16.23
CA ASN A 255 -8.46 -14.06 -15.99
C ASN A 255 -9.20 -14.38 -17.31
N LEU A 256 -9.01 -13.57 -18.36
CA LEU A 256 -9.52 -13.87 -19.70
C LEU A 256 -8.95 -15.20 -20.25
N GLU A 257 -7.65 -15.46 -20.01
CA GLU A 257 -7.01 -16.72 -20.39
C GLU A 257 -7.64 -17.91 -19.65
N VAL A 258 -7.82 -17.83 -18.34
CA VAL A 258 -8.52 -18.86 -17.54
C VAL A 258 -9.94 -19.09 -18.05
N THR A 259 -10.68 -18.01 -18.29
CA THR A 259 -12.06 -18.10 -18.80
C THR A 259 -12.11 -18.76 -20.17
N LYS A 260 -11.17 -18.48 -21.06
CA LYS A 260 -11.06 -19.18 -22.37
C LYS A 260 -10.70 -20.65 -22.20
N LYS A 261 -9.77 -20.98 -21.29
CA LYS A 261 -9.33 -22.36 -21.03
C LYS A 261 -10.40 -23.18 -20.31
N SER A 262 -11.33 -22.56 -19.58
CA SER A 262 -12.45 -23.26 -18.94
C SER A 262 -13.36 -24.00 -19.94
N ARG A 263 -13.31 -23.63 -21.21
CA ARG A 263 -13.98 -24.35 -22.31
C ARG A 263 -13.37 -25.74 -22.58
N ASN A 264 -12.13 -25.98 -22.21
CA ASN A 264 -11.48 -27.25 -22.42
C ASN A 264 -12.15 -28.31 -21.54
N ILE A 265 -12.34 -29.49 -22.11
CA ILE A 265 -13.11 -30.56 -21.49
C ILE A 265 -12.24 -31.28 -20.46
N ASP A 266 -12.82 -31.57 -19.30
CA ASP A 266 -12.24 -32.42 -18.27
C ASP A 266 -12.62 -33.88 -18.54
N LEU A 267 -11.69 -34.81 -18.34
CA LEU A 267 -11.91 -36.24 -18.52
C LEU A 267 -11.94 -36.92 -17.15
N SER A 268 -13.09 -37.46 -16.78
CA SER A 268 -13.23 -38.23 -15.55
C SER A 268 -13.03 -39.71 -15.83
N LEU A 269 -12.14 -40.33 -15.06
CA LEU A 269 -11.83 -41.75 -15.09
C LEU A 269 -12.29 -42.37 -13.78
N SER A 270 -12.94 -43.54 -13.83
CA SER A 270 -13.31 -44.29 -12.64
C SER A 270 -13.06 -45.78 -12.89
N VAL A 271 -12.55 -46.47 -11.87
CA VAL A 271 -12.48 -47.93 -11.80
C VAL A 271 -13.27 -48.37 -10.56
N TRP A 272 -13.98 -49.46 -10.67
CA TRP A 272 -14.77 -49.95 -9.56
C TRP A 272 -14.67 -51.50 -9.48
N TYR A 273 -14.84 -51.97 -8.26
CA TYR A 273 -14.94 -53.38 -7.90
C TYR A 273 -16.16 -53.57 -7.02
N SER A 274 -17.03 -54.53 -7.37
CA SER A 274 -18.20 -54.89 -6.60
C SER A 274 -18.17 -56.35 -6.20
N TYR A 275 -18.50 -56.62 -4.96
CA TYR A 275 -18.63 -57.94 -4.42
C TYR A 275 -20.04 -58.13 -3.83
N THR A 276 -20.71 -59.21 -4.32
CA THR A 276 -22.02 -59.61 -3.81
C THR A 276 -21.78 -61.01 -3.18
N PRO A 277 -22.00 -61.20 -1.85
CA PRO A 277 -21.86 -62.50 -1.24
C PRO A 277 -22.94 -63.47 -1.73
N ALA A 278 -22.72 -64.76 -1.56
CA ALA A 278 -23.68 -65.75 -1.85
C ALA A 278 -25.00 -65.50 -1.08
N TYR A 279 -26.14 -65.72 -1.72
CA TYR A 279 -27.47 -65.53 -1.13
C TYR A 279 -28.44 -66.54 -1.66
N VAL A 280 -29.55 -66.74 -0.95
CA VAL A 280 -30.62 -67.66 -1.35
C VAL A 280 -31.85 -66.82 -1.73
N SER A 281 -32.42 -67.06 -2.89
CA SER A 281 -33.68 -66.49 -3.35
C SER A 281 -34.53 -67.52 -4.05
N ASP A 282 -35.81 -67.61 -3.71
CA ASP A 282 -36.77 -68.55 -4.31
C ASP A 282 -36.34 -70.02 -4.26
N GLY A 283 -35.67 -70.41 -3.17
CA GLY A 283 -35.13 -71.75 -3.05
C GLY A 283 -33.91 -72.03 -3.95
N THR A 284 -33.47 -71.02 -4.70
CA THR A 284 -32.26 -71.10 -5.56
C THR A 284 -31.06 -70.50 -4.85
N ASN A 285 -30.01 -71.24 -4.78
CA ASN A 285 -28.73 -70.75 -4.26
C ASN A 285 -28.01 -69.96 -5.38
N TYR A 286 -27.68 -68.71 -5.05
CA TYR A 286 -26.84 -67.87 -5.89
C TYR A 286 -25.44 -67.78 -5.26
N ASP A 287 -24.47 -68.11 -6.06
CA ASP A 287 -23.04 -68.05 -5.63
C ASP A 287 -22.60 -66.59 -5.51
N LYS A 288 -21.48 -66.40 -4.79
CA LYS A 288 -20.86 -65.11 -4.70
C LYS A 288 -20.49 -64.59 -6.10
N THR A 289 -20.76 -63.32 -6.36
CA THR A 289 -20.47 -62.67 -7.58
C THR A 289 -19.49 -61.53 -7.40
N THR A 290 -18.47 -61.45 -8.25
CA THR A 290 -17.55 -60.36 -8.31
C THR A 290 -17.70 -59.66 -9.70
N ALA A 291 -17.76 -58.34 -9.68
CA ALA A 291 -17.76 -57.53 -10.87
C ALA A 291 -16.74 -56.42 -10.77
N TYR A 292 -16.11 -56.07 -11.83
CA TYR A 292 -15.21 -54.94 -11.93
C TYR A 292 -15.42 -54.22 -13.26
N GLY A 293 -15.11 -52.96 -13.29
CA GLY A 293 -15.26 -52.17 -14.50
C GLY A 293 -14.52 -50.87 -14.44
N TYR A 294 -14.54 -50.19 -15.52
CA TYR A 294 -14.05 -48.84 -15.65
C TYR A 294 -15.07 -47.98 -16.37
N SER A 295 -15.04 -46.69 -16.10
CA SER A 295 -15.82 -45.72 -16.84
C SER A 295 -14.97 -44.51 -17.19
N ILE A 296 -15.26 -43.96 -18.37
CA ILE A 296 -14.69 -42.72 -18.86
C ILE A 296 -15.88 -41.80 -19.09
N SER A 297 -15.88 -40.63 -18.42
CA SER A 297 -16.95 -39.66 -18.56
C SER A 297 -16.38 -38.32 -19.03
N MET A 298 -17.03 -37.71 -19.98
CA MET A 298 -16.64 -36.45 -20.57
C MET A 298 -17.90 -35.60 -20.75
N PRO A 299 -17.97 -34.38 -20.16
CA PRO A 299 -19.10 -33.49 -20.39
C PRO A 299 -19.09 -33.03 -21.84
N LEU A 300 -20.27 -33.02 -22.48
CA LEU A 300 -20.42 -32.48 -23.83
C LEU A 300 -20.41 -30.95 -23.78
N PRO A 301 -19.56 -30.28 -24.57
CA PRO A 301 -19.51 -28.83 -24.58
C PRO A 301 -20.79 -28.25 -25.21
N THR A 302 -21.51 -27.46 -24.46
CA THR A 302 -22.58 -26.61 -24.98
C THR A 302 -21.98 -25.22 -25.23
N GLN A 303 -21.82 -24.85 -26.50
CA GLN A 303 -21.09 -23.64 -26.93
C GLN A 303 -21.62 -22.36 -26.28
N ASN A 304 -22.91 -22.24 -26.09
CA ASN A 304 -23.56 -21.01 -25.61
C ASN A 304 -23.27 -20.69 -24.13
N LEU A 305 -22.83 -21.66 -23.30
CA LEU A 305 -22.58 -21.45 -21.90
C LEU A 305 -21.28 -20.64 -21.59
N TYR A 306 -20.37 -20.59 -22.56
CA TYR A 306 -19.05 -19.98 -22.36
C TYR A 306 -18.89 -18.59 -22.99
N ASP A 307 -19.79 -18.17 -23.88
CA ASP A 307 -19.64 -16.91 -24.60
C ASP A 307 -19.86 -15.70 -23.70
N GLY A 308 -20.87 -15.73 -22.83
CA GLY A 308 -21.11 -14.68 -21.85
C GLY A 308 -19.92 -14.42 -20.93
N PRO A 309 -19.38 -15.44 -20.22
CA PRO A 309 -18.20 -15.28 -19.39
C PRO A 309 -16.96 -14.75 -20.13
N VAL A 310 -16.73 -15.18 -21.38
CA VAL A 310 -15.59 -14.69 -22.18
C VAL A 310 -15.78 -13.25 -22.60
N ILE A 311 -17.00 -12.85 -23.00
CA ILE A 311 -17.31 -11.45 -23.31
C ILE A 311 -17.11 -10.58 -22.07
N SER A 312 -17.62 -11.02 -20.90
CA SER A 312 -17.44 -10.32 -19.64
C SER A 312 -15.97 -10.14 -19.27
N ALA A 313 -15.16 -11.20 -19.33
CA ALA A 313 -13.73 -11.15 -19.07
C ALA A 313 -12.98 -10.26 -20.09
N SER A 314 -13.41 -10.26 -21.36
CA SER A 314 -12.87 -9.37 -22.39
C SER A 314 -13.18 -7.89 -22.10
N ASN A 315 -14.41 -7.61 -21.65
CA ASN A 315 -14.82 -6.26 -21.26
C ASN A 315 -14.02 -5.78 -20.04
N ASN A 316 -13.82 -6.63 -19.02
CA ASN A 316 -13.00 -6.31 -17.84
C ASN A 316 -11.55 -5.97 -18.21
N ARG A 317 -10.97 -6.70 -19.17
CA ARG A 317 -9.67 -6.33 -19.74
C ARG A 317 -9.70 -4.94 -20.38
N THR A 318 -10.71 -4.65 -21.21
CA THR A 318 -10.83 -3.36 -21.88
C THR A 318 -11.02 -2.22 -20.87
N ILE A 319 -11.77 -2.44 -19.79
CA ILE A 319 -11.91 -1.48 -18.68
C ILE A 319 -10.54 -1.21 -18.06
N ALA A 320 -9.77 -2.24 -17.73
CA ALA A 320 -8.43 -2.06 -17.14
C ALA A 320 -7.46 -1.31 -18.08
N GLU A 321 -7.55 -1.51 -19.41
CA GLU A 321 -6.79 -0.74 -20.40
C GLU A 321 -7.16 0.75 -20.41
N ILE A 322 -8.46 1.06 -20.28
CA ILE A 322 -8.95 2.43 -20.19
C ILE A 322 -8.49 3.08 -18.89
N GLU A 323 -8.58 2.38 -17.77
CA GLU A 323 -8.12 2.85 -16.45
C GLU A 323 -6.63 3.16 -16.46
N LEU A 324 -5.80 2.29 -17.03
CA LEU A 324 -4.36 2.54 -17.17
C LEU A 324 -4.07 3.80 -17.98
N ARG A 325 -4.75 3.97 -19.12
CA ARG A 325 -4.58 5.16 -19.97
C ARG A 325 -5.00 6.44 -19.23
N ASN A 326 -6.13 6.39 -18.52
CA ASN A 326 -6.63 7.52 -17.76
C ASN A 326 -5.69 7.88 -16.60
N LEU A 327 -5.15 6.86 -15.91
CA LEU A 327 -4.20 7.08 -14.84
C LEU A 327 -2.88 7.68 -15.35
N LYS A 328 -2.36 7.20 -16.49
CA LYS A 328 -1.17 7.81 -17.14
C LYS A 328 -1.40 9.27 -17.51
N HIS A 329 -2.59 9.61 -18.01
CA HIS A 329 -2.95 11.00 -18.29
C HIS A 329 -3.03 11.83 -17.00
N LYS A 330 -3.72 11.32 -15.97
CA LYS A 330 -3.82 11.95 -14.65
C LYS A 330 -2.43 12.19 -14.04
N ALA A 331 -1.55 11.18 -14.07
CA ALA A 331 -0.18 11.30 -13.59
C ALA A 331 0.59 12.41 -14.31
N THR A 332 0.44 12.53 -15.63
CA THR A 332 1.05 13.63 -16.41
C THR A 332 0.57 15.00 -15.91
N VAL A 333 -0.73 15.17 -15.69
CA VAL A 333 -1.31 16.43 -15.16
C VAL A 333 -0.81 16.73 -13.74
N GLU A 334 -0.78 15.73 -12.86
CA GLU A 334 -0.30 15.86 -11.49
C GLU A 334 1.18 16.31 -11.44
N VAL A 335 2.04 15.74 -12.30
CA VAL A 335 3.45 16.16 -12.38
C VAL A 335 3.57 17.61 -12.83
N HIS A 336 2.79 18.05 -13.83
CA HIS A 336 2.79 19.44 -14.25
C HIS A 336 2.34 20.39 -13.13
N GLN A 337 1.26 20.03 -12.42
CA GLN A 337 0.75 20.83 -11.30
C GLN A 337 1.76 20.91 -10.15
N ALA A 338 2.34 19.76 -9.76
CA ALA A 338 3.35 19.71 -8.70
C ALA A 338 4.63 20.49 -9.07
N PHE A 339 5.05 20.44 -10.33
CA PHE A 339 6.20 21.21 -10.81
C PHE A 339 5.95 22.72 -10.76
N LEU A 340 4.76 23.18 -11.16
CA LEU A 340 4.38 24.58 -11.07
C LEU A 340 4.31 25.06 -9.60
N GLN A 341 3.72 24.25 -8.71
CA GLN A 341 3.66 24.52 -7.26
C GLN A 341 5.06 24.59 -6.66
N TYR A 342 5.95 23.66 -7.00
CA TYR A 342 7.33 23.68 -6.54
C TYR A 342 8.10 24.92 -7.03
N SER A 343 7.94 25.28 -8.30
CA SER A 343 8.60 26.45 -8.89
C SER A 343 8.12 27.76 -8.26
N ALA A 344 6.82 27.85 -7.93
CA ALA A 344 6.25 29.00 -7.22
C ALA A 344 6.73 29.05 -5.76
N ALA A 345 6.74 27.92 -5.06
CA ALA A 345 7.21 27.85 -3.68
C ALA A 345 8.71 28.16 -3.56
N LYS A 346 9.52 27.72 -4.52
CA LYS A 346 10.95 28.05 -4.61
C LYS A 346 11.18 29.54 -4.75
N ARG A 347 10.46 30.22 -5.64
CA ARG A 347 10.54 31.68 -5.80
C ARG A 347 10.15 32.41 -4.54
N LYS A 348 9.01 32.02 -3.93
CA LYS A 348 8.53 32.61 -2.68
C LYS A 348 9.53 32.43 -1.54
N LEU A 349 10.19 31.28 -1.46
CA LEU A 349 11.26 31.04 -0.47
C LEU A 349 12.41 32.04 -0.67
N GLN A 350 12.92 32.19 -1.88
CA GLN A 350 14.00 33.13 -2.20
C GLN A 350 13.64 34.59 -1.86
N GLU A 351 12.42 35.02 -2.20
CA GLU A 351 11.90 36.34 -1.84
C GLU A 351 11.80 36.55 -0.34
N SER A 352 11.30 35.53 0.40
CA SER A 352 11.17 35.59 1.87
C SER A 352 12.53 35.59 2.55
N GLU A 353 13.52 34.85 2.05
CA GLU A 353 14.88 34.86 2.58
C GLU A 353 15.55 36.22 2.39
N MET A 354 15.45 36.83 1.20
CA MET A 354 15.96 38.18 0.94
C MET A 354 15.30 39.24 1.84
N ALA A 355 13.97 39.17 2.00
CA ALA A 355 13.23 40.09 2.87
C ALA A 355 13.63 39.95 4.33
N HIS A 356 13.82 38.70 4.81
CA HIS A 356 14.23 38.42 6.19
C HIS A 356 15.65 38.93 6.47
N VAL A 357 16.61 38.68 5.58
CA VAL A 357 17.99 39.16 5.74
C VAL A 357 18.04 40.69 5.79
N LYS A 358 17.27 41.37 4.94
CA LYS A 358 17.20 42.84 4.95
C LYS A 358 16.68 43.39 6.30
N LYS A 359 15.68 42.75 6.89
CA LYS A 359 15.11 43.17 8.20
C LYS A 359 15.98 42.81 9.40
N MET A 360 16.79 41.75 9.33
CA MET A 360 17.71 41.38 10.41
C MET A 360 18.94 42.30 10.57
N GLY A 361 19.26 43.11 9.57
CA GLY A 361 20.39 44.05 9.62
C GLY A 361 20.22 45.20 10.62
N GLU A 362 19.01 45.46 11.12
CA GLU A 362 18.68 46.49 12.10
C GLU A 362 18.29 45.84 13.43
N ALA A 363 19.03 46.13 14.51
CA ALA A 363 18.66 45.66 15.85
C ALA A 363 17.30 46.33 16.24
N PRO A 364 16.23 45.54 16.51
CA PRO A 364 14.91 46.12 16.77
C PRO A 364 14.92 46.82 18.14
N ALA A 365 14.86 48.14 18.11
CA ALA A 365 14.83 48.98 19.30
C ALA A 365 13.43 49.38 19.75
N THR A 366 12.37 49.15 18.94
CA THR A 366 11.01 49.47 19.24
C THR A 366 10.09 48.24 19.20
N ALA A 367 8.94 48.32 19.87
CA ALA A 367 7.94 47.24 19.87
C ALA A 367 7.45 46.92 18.44
N GLU A 368 7.28 47.94 17.60
CA GLU A 368 6.88 47.78 16.21
C GLU A 368 7.94 47.03 15.37
N ALA A 369 9.23 47.39 15.56
CA ALA A 369 10.33 46.69 14.86
C ALA A 369 10.45 45.23 15.32
N ILE A 370 10.14 44.90 16.58
CA ILE A 370 10.09 43.52 17.08
C ILE A 370 8.93 42.77 16.41
N ALA A 371 7.74 43.34 16.30
CA ALA A 371 6.58 42.76 15.66
C ALA A 371 6.83 42.50 14.15
N GLU A 372 7.44 43.48 13.44
CA GLU A 372 7.82 43.31 12.03
C GLU A 372 8.89 42.23 11.83
N SER A 373 9.85 42.09 12.75
CA SER A 373 10.88 41.04 12.71
C SER A 373 10.24 39.66 12.85
N ARG A 374 9.27 39.52 13.79
CA ARG A 374 8.49 38.28 13.94
C ARG A 374 7.68 37.93 12.68
N GLU A 375 6.94 38.92 12.14
CA GLU A 375 6.14 38.67 10.92
C GLU A 375 7.01 38.20 9.77
N SER A 376 8.19 38.78 9.62
CA SER A 376 9.17 38.31 8.63
C SER A 376 9.70 36.90 8.93
N GLU A 377 9.95 36.54 10.20
CA GLU A 377 10.37 35.20 10.60
C GLU A 377 9.27 34.18 10.38
N MET A 378 8.01 34.50 10.68
CA MET A 378 6.83 33.68 10.39
C MET A 378 6.64 33.45 8.88
N GLY A 379 6.75 34.51 8.07
CA GLY A 379 6.70 34.42 6.62
C GLY A 379 7.78 33.52 6.03
N LEU A 380 8.98 33.56 6.60
CA LEU A 380 10.06 32.67 6.19
C LEU A 380 9.80 31.20 6.60
N ILE A 381 9.29 30.94 7.81
CA ILE A 381 8.89 29.59 8.25
C ILE A 381 7.84 29.03 7.32
N ASP A 382 6.81 29.81 6.96
CA ASP A 382 5.76 29.39 6.05
C ASP A 382 6.28 29.14 4.63
N ALA A 383 7.18 29.99 4.13
CA ALA A 383 7.81 29.78 2.83
C ALA A 383 8.66 28.51 2.78
N LYS A 384 9.45 28.24 3.83
CA LYS A 384 10.23 26.99 3.97
C LYS A 384 9.33 25.76 4.04
N THR A 385 8.24 25.85 4.80
CA THR A 385 7.24 24.78 4.90
C THR A 385 6.61 24.45 3.55
N ASN A 386 6.13 25.46 2.85
CA ASN A 386 5.48 25.31 1.55
C ASN A 386 6.46 24.76 0.50
N HIS A 387 7.72 25.21 0.52
CA HIS A 387 8.76 24.69 -0.36
C HIS A 387 9.07 23.22 -0.06
N ALA A 388 9.20 22.84 1.21
CA ALA A 388 9.43 21.45 1.61
C ALA A 388 8.27 20.54 1.17
N LYS A 389 7.02 20.93 1.45
CA LYS A 389 5.84 20.18 1.01
C LYS A 389 5.75 20.05 -0.49
N ALA A 390 5.97 21.14 -1.22
CA ALA A 390 5.95 21.14 -2.68
C ALA A 390 7.04 20.23 -3.28
N LEU A 391 8.23 20.17 -2.66
CA LEU A 391 9.28 19.25 -3.08
C LEU A 391 8.87 17.78 -2.89
N TYR A 392 8.34 17.43 -1.72
CA TYR A 392 7.89 16.06 -1.47
C TYR A 392 6.70 15.67 -2.35
N ALA A 393 5.76 16.59 -2.58
CA ALA A 393 4.66 16.38 -3.53
C ALA A 393 5.17 16.15 -4.96
N LEU A 394 6.16 16.93 -5.42
CA LEU A 394 6.77 16.76 -6.74
C LEU A 394 7.49 15.41 -6.87
N ARG A 395 8.25 15.01 -5.85
CA ARG A 395 8.92 13.71 -5.81
C ARG A 395 7.92 12.56 -5.86
N TRP A 396 6.86 12.65 -5.08
CA TRP A 396 5.79 11.65 -5.10
C TRP A 396 5.11 11.60 -6.47
N ALA A 397 4.72 12.75 -7.04
CA ALA A 397 4.09 12.83 -8.34
C ALA A 397 4.97 12.29 -9.48
N SER A 398 6.29 12.45 -9.37
CA SER A 398 7.27 11.94 -10.35
C SER A 398 7.70 10.49 -10.10
N GLY A 399 7.20 9.81 -9.07
CA GLY A 399 7.66 8.46 -8.72
C GLY A 399 9.11 8.39 -8.21
N SER A 400 9.69 9.53 -7.81
CA SER A 400 11.04 9.61 -7.24
C SER A 400 10.96 9.48 -5.72
N TYR A 401 10.87 8.26 -5.21
CA TYR A 401 10.62 7.99 -3.78
C TYR A 401 11.88 8.05 -2.89
N GLU A 402 12.99 8.58 -3.39
CA GLU A 402 14.17 8.85 -2.58
C GLU A 402 13.87 10.00 -1.60
N LEU A 403 13.41 9.64 -0.42
CA LEU A 403 13.04 10.61 0.62
C LEU A 403 14.26 11.15 1.36
N PHE A 404 15.39 10.42 1.34
CA PHE A 404 16.58 10.73 2.15
C PHE A 404 17.87 10.38 1.44
#